data_713806e8406980877c890c1a36516f45
#
_entry.id   713806e8406980877c890c1a36516f45
#
_cell.length_a   1.000
_cell.length_b   1.000
_cell.length_c   1.000
_cell.angle_alpha   90.00
_cell.angle_beta   90.00
_cell.angle_gamma   90.00
#
_symmetry.space_group_name_H-M   'P 1'
#
loop_
_entity.id
_entity.type
_entity.pdbx_description
1 polymer ?
#
loop_
_entity_poly.entity_id
_entity_poly.type
_entity_poly.pdbx_seq_one_letter_code
_entity_poly.pdbx_strand_id
1 'polypeptide(L)'
;NGAGGDVRDEASRPDVGLWRQKAADSLVTGSVTRLADGRFDVRFRLWDVVKGQDLGGQSYVVPQGDLRLAAHRIADFIYEKLTGEKGVFSTRIAYVTRAGGRHTLWVADADGENAQSALASPEPIISPAWSPSGNQLAYVSFESRKPVVYVHDVSSGRRRLIANFRGSNSAPAWAPDGRTLAVTLSRDGGSQLYTIDANGGEPRRLMQGGSIDTEPAFSRDGKSIYFVSDRGGAPQIYRVGVSGGSAERVTFNGSYNISPALSADGRWLAYVSRVGGAFKLQLMELATGTVTSLTDTNADESPSFAPNSRLIVYATQLQGREALMTTTLDGKIKARLAGKGGDIREPDWGPFQAQ
;
A
#
# COMPACT_ATOMS: atom_id res chain seq x y z
N ASN A 1 -9.05 -21.12 -18.40
CA ASN A 1 -9.70 -22.42 -18.66
C ASN A 1 -9.50 -22.77 -20.11
N GLY A 2 -8.45 -23.57 -20.42
CA GLY A 2 -8.24 -24.12 -21.72
C GLY A 2 -9.29 -25.20 -22.05
N ALA A 3 -10.43 -24.76 -22.57
CA ALA A 3 -11.28 -25.65 -23.34
C ALA A 3 -10.70 -25.65 -24.75
N GLY A 4 -10.19 -26.78 -25.21
CA GLY A 4 -9.59 -26.98 -26.51
C GLY A 4 -10.43 -26.39 -27.65
N GLY A 5 -10.02 -25.24 -28.07
CA GLY A 5 -10.48 -24.52 -29.23
C GLY A 5 -9.28 -23.77 -29.75
N ASP A 6 -9.18 -23.58 -31.04
CA ASP A 6 -8.10 -22.93 -31.74
C ASP A 6 -7.44 -21.82 -30.91
N VAL A 7 -6.15 -21.99 -30.65
CA VAL A 7 -5.30 -20.93 -30.07
C VAL A 7 -5.25 -19.82 -31.10
N ARG A 8 -5.98 -18.74 -30.83
CA ARG A 8 -6.03 -17.60 -31.74
C ARG A 8 -5.09 -16.51 -31.21
N ASP A 9 -4.30 -15.99 -32.11
CA ASP A 9 -3.47 -14.82 -31.84
C ASP A 9 -4.33 -13.55 -31.72
N GLU A 10 -3.71 -12.44 -31.35
CA GLU A 10 -4.34 -11.14 -31.20
C GLU A 10 -4.82 -10.52 -32.51
N ALA A 11 -4.32 -10.98 -33.65
CA ALA A 11 -4.65 -10.46 -34.99
C ALA A 11 -5.96 -11.03 -35.53
N SER A 12 -6.35 -12.21 -35.07
CA SER A 12 -7.54 -12.91 -35.55
C SER A 12 -8.79 -12.50 -34.79
N ARG A 13 -9.85 -12.13 -35.49
CA ARG A 13 -11.15 -11.88 -34.86
C ARG A 13 -11.73 -13.22 -34.34
N PRO A 14 -12.07 -13.29 -33.03
CA PRO A 14 -12.67 -14.51 -32.49
C PRO A 14 -14.11 -14.70 -32.96
N ASP A 15 -14.57 -15.95 -32.95
CA ASP A 15 -15.98 -16.25 -33.10
C ASP A 15 -16.73 -15.89 -31.80
N VAL A 16 -17.24 -14.67 -31.74
CA VAL A 16 -17.97 -14.17 -30.56
C VAL A 16 -19.26 -14.96 -30.30
N GLY A 17 -19.87 -15.56 -31.33
CA GLY A 17 -21.06 -16.38 -31.18
C GLY A 17 -20.79 -17.65 -30.34
N LEU A 18 -19.68 -18.31 -30.61
CA LEU A 18 -19.22 -19.45 -29.81
C LEU A 18 -18.98 -19.09 -28.35
N TRP A 19 -18.35 -17.95 -28.10
CA TRP A 19 -18.03 -17.50 -26.73
C TRP A 19 -19.26 -17.02 -25.95
N ARG A 20 -20.26 -16.43 -26.65
CA ARG A 20 -21.58 -16.15 -26.05
C ARG A 20 -22.30 -17.42 -25.59
N GLN A 21 -22.24 -18.47 -26.38
CA GLN A 21 -22.81 -19.77 -25.99
C GLN A 21 -22.14 -20.35 -24.73
N LYS A 22 -20.87 -20.01 -24.49
CA LYS A 22 -20.14 -20.36 -23.27
C LYS A 22 -20.35 -19.37 -22.10
N ALA A 23 -21.29 -18.43 -22.23
CA ALA A 23 -21.61 -17.39 -21.25
C ALA A 23 -20.40 -16.51 -20.86
N ALA A 24 -19.49 -16.26 -21.82
CA ALA A 24 -18.39 -15.33 -21.61
C ALA A 24 -18.86 -13.91 -21.93
N ASP A 25 -18.58 -12.96 -21.03
CA ASP A 25 -18.82 -11.52 -21.24
C ASP A 25 -17.66 -10.86 -21.96
N SER A 26 -16.44 -11.30 -21.69
CA SER A 26 -15.20 -10.78 -22.27
C SER A 26 -14.26 -11.91 -22.65
N LEU A 27 -13.41 -11.65 -23.65
CA LEU A 27 -12.42 -12.60 -24.14
C LEU A 27 -11.08 -11.88 -24.33
N VAL A 28 -10.01 -12.50 -23.88
CA VAL A 28 -8.63 -12.08 -24.17
C VAL A 28 -8.01 -13.09 -25.11
N THR A 29 -7.51 -12.61 -26.25
CA THR A 29 -6.70 -13.37 -27.19
C THR A 29 -5.28 -12.84 -27.20
N GLY A 30 -4.29 -13.68 -27.46
CA GLY A 30 -2.91 -13.18 -27.46
C GLY A 30 -1.89 -14.25 -27.81
N SER A 31 -0.66 -13.81 -27.88
CA SER A 31 0.51 -14.61 -28.19
C SER A 31 1.70 -14.25 -27.30
N VAL A 32 2.55 -15.23 -27.03
CA VAL A 32 3.85 -15.06 -26.39
C VAL A 32 4.89 -15.73 -27.27
N THR A 33 5.77 -14.93 -27.87
CA THR A 33 6.77 -15.40 -28.82
C THR A 33 8.16 -15.09 -28.30
N ARG A 34 9.05 -16.09 -28.24
CA ARG A 34 10.46 -15.87 -27.91
C ARG A 34 11.19 -15.30 -29.14
N LEU A 35 11.86 -14.17 -28.93
CA LEU A 35 12.66 -13.49 -29.93
C LEU A 35 14.08 -14.10 -30.02
N ALA A 36 14.79 -13.81 -31.12
CA ALA A 36 16.14 -14.30 -31.35
C ALA A 36 17.15 -13.81 -30.30
N ASP A 37 16.92 -12.65 -29.69
CA ASP A 37 17.74 -12.08 -28.61
C ASP A 37 17.40 -12.63 -27.22
N GLY A 38 16.48 -13.60 -27.13
CA GLY A 38 16.07 -14.23 -25.87
C GLY A 38 14.97 -13.52 -25.12
N ARG A 39 14.55 -12.31 -25.54
CA ARG A 39 13.37 -11.63 -24.99
C ARG A 39 12.08 -12.26 -25.48
N PHE A 40 10.96 -11.82 -24.91
CA PHE A 40 9.63 -12.28 -25.26
C PHE A 40 8.79 -11.13 -25.81
N ASP A 41 8.15 -11.32 -26.92
CA ASP A 41 7.11 -10.45 -27.47
C ASP A 41 5.75 -11.00 -26.98
N VAL A 42 5.12 -10.22 -26.10
CA VAL A 42 3.82 -10.56 -25.49
C VAL A 42 2.79 -9.63 -26.09
N ARG A 43 1.79 -10.17 -26.75
CA ARG A 43 0.73 -9.40 -27.39
C ARG A 43 -0.62 -9.89 -26.92
N PHE A 44 -1.59 -8.99 -26.80
CA PHE A 44 -2.95 -9.35 -26.46
C PHE A 44 -3.96 -8.37 -27.04
N ARG A 45 -5.21 -8.82 -27.10
CA ARG A 45 -6.38 -8.04 -27.47
C ARG A 45 -7.57 -8.44 -26.62
N LEU A 46 -8.33 -7.44 -26.18
CA LEU A 46 -9.52 -7.63 -25.38
C LEU A 46 -10.76 -7.42 -26.24
N TRP A 47 -11.74 -8.30 -26.10
CA TRP A 47 -13.01 -8.29 -26.81
C TRP A 47 -14.18 -8.24 -25.83
N ASP A 48 -15.16 -7.36 -26.12
CA ASP A 48 -16.49 -7.43 -25.52
C ASP A 48 -17.29 -8.47 -26.32
N VAL A 49 -17.53 -9.61 -25.71
CA VAL A 49 -18.23 -10.75 -26.36
C VAL A 49 -19.70 -10.44 -26.53
N VAL A 50 -20.31 -9.70 -25.61
CA VAL A 50 -21.74 -9.35 -25.64
C VAL A 50 -22.03 -8.43 -26.83
N LYS A 51 -21.23 -7.38 -26.99
CA LYS A 51 -21.39 -6.40 -28.10
C LYS A 51 -20.66 -6.83 -29.38
N GLY A 52 -19.76 -7.80 -29.30
CA GLY A 52 -18.92 -8.21 -30.42
C GLY A 52 -17.89 -7.15 -30.82
N GLN A 53 -17.44 -6.31 -29.87
CA GLN A 53 -16.55 -5.18 -30.10
C GLN A 53 -15.11 -5.46 -29.65
N ASP A 54 -14.17 -4.93 -30.41
CA ASP A 54 -12.76 -4.85 -30.03
C ASP A 54 -12.57 -3.72 -29.02
N LEU A 55 -12.09 -4.03 -27.82
CA LEU A 55 -11.81 -3.05 -26.76
C LEU A 55 -10.34 -2.59 -26.75
N GLY A 56 -9.53 -3.07 -27.71
CA GLY A 56 -8.13 -2.73 -27.86
C GLY A 56 -7.19 -3.79 -27.35
N GLY A 57 -5.90 -3.55 -27.53
CA GLY A 57 -4.83 -4.44 -27.10
C GLY A 57 -3.50 -3.68 -27.01
N GLN A 58 -2.49 -4.35 -26.49
CA GLN A 58 -1.13 -3.82 -26.38
C GLN A 58 -0.11 -4.92 -26.66
N SER A 59 1.15 -4.52 -26.81
CA SER A 59 2.29 -5.43 -26.93
C SER A 59 3.42 -4.98 -26.01
N TYR A 60 4.16 -5.96 -25.48
CA TYR A 60 5.32 -5.74 -24.62
C TYR A 60 6.46 -6.62 -25.07
N VAL A 61 7.64 -6.04 -25.26
CA VAL A 61 8.89 -6.81 -25.49
C VAL A 61 9.68 -6.78 -24.21
N VAL A 62 9.75 -7.91 -23.51
CA VAL A 62 10.31 -8.01 -22.16
C VAL A 62 11.29 -9.17 -22.02
N PRO A 63 12.30 -9.07 -21.14
CA PRO A 63 13.10 -10.21 -20.75
C PRO A 63 12.26 -11.25 -19.97
N GLN A 64 12.74 -12.46 -19.88
CA GLN A 64 12.02 -13.56 -19.19
C GLN A 64 11.63 -13.19 -17.73
N GLY A 65 12.50 -12.48 -17.01
CA GLY A 65 12.23 -12.06 -15.63
C GLY A 65 11.05 -11.10 -15.49
N ASP A 66 10.69 -10.38 -16.56
CA ASP A 66 9.61 -9.37 -16.53
C ASP A 66 8.30 -9.89 -17.14
N LEU A 67 8.21 -11.16 -17.49
CA LEU A 67 6.96 -11.75 -18.02
C LEU A 67 5.80 -11.60 -17.03
N ARG A 68 6.07 -11.73 -15.73
CA ARG A 68 5.07 -11.55 -14.69
C ARG A 68 4.57 -10.09 -14.65
N LEU A 69 5.48 -9.12 -14.74
CA LEU A 69 5.11 -7.70 -14.80
C LEU A 69 4.28 -7.39 -16.06
N ALA A 70 4.63 -7.98 -17.22
CA ALA A 70 3.83 -7.85 -18.43
C ALA A 70 2.42 -8.41 -18.24
N ALA A 71 2.27 -9.57 -17.59
CA ALA A 71 0.96 -10.14 -17.26
C ALA A 71 0.15 -9.22 -16.33
N HIS A 72 0.77 -8.60 -15.33
CA HIS A 72 0.10 -7.64 -14.46
C HIS A 72 -0.33 -6.38 -15.21
N ARG A 73 0.48 -5.86 -16.13
CA ARG A 73 0.10 -4.71 -16.98
C ARG A 73 -1.07 -5.04 -17.91
N ILE A 74 -1.12 -6.26 -18.43
CA ILE A 74 -2.27 -6.76 -19.19
C ILE A 74 -3.52 -6.79 -18.30
N ALA A 75 -3.40 -7.29 -17.08
CA ALA A 75 -4.51 -7.31 -16.12
C ALA A 75 -4.98 -5.88 -15.78
N ASP A 76 -4.07 -4.92 -15.60
CA ASP A 76 -4.41 -3.51 -15.39
C ASP A 76 -5.20 -2.92 -16.56
N PHE A 77 -4.74 -3.18 -17.79
CA PHE A 77 -5.44 -2.74 -19.00
C PHE A 77 -6.85 -3.32 -19.09
N ILE A 78 -6.98 -4.63 -18.87
CA ILE A 78 -8.28 -5.32 -18.91
C ILE A 78 -9.22 -4.74 -17.85
N TYR A 79 -8.72 -4.59 -16.61
CA TYR A 79 -9.49 -4.05 -15.52
C TYR A 79 -10.00 -2.63 -15.83
N GLU A 80 -9.12 -1.76 -16.33
CA GLU A 80 -9.48 -0.38 -16.67
C GLU A 80 -10.52 -0.33 -17.81
N LYS A 81 -10.37 -1.16 -18.85
CA LYS A 81 -11.34 -1.23 -19.95
C LYS A 81 -12.72 -1.73 -19.52
N LEU A 82 -12.77 -2.65 -18.57
CA LEU A 82 -14.03 -3.25 -18.10
C LEU A 82 -14.72 -2.43 -17.00
N THR A 83 -13.95 -1.71 -16.18
CA THR A 83 -14.49 -1.01 -15.00
C THR A 83 -14.41 0.51 -15.09
N GLY A 84 -13.58 1.05 -15.96
CA GLY A 84 -13.27 2.49 -16.01
C GLY A 84 -12.27 2.96 -14.94
N GLU A 85 -11.78 2.04 -14.08
CA GLU A 85 -10.88 2.33 -12.98
C GLU A 85 -9.49 1.77 -13.28
N LYS A 86 -8.43 2.50 -12.91
CA LYS A 86 -7.06 1.99 -13.08
C LYS A 86 -6.84 0.72 -12.27
N GLY A 87 -6.27 -0.30 -12.89
CA GLY A 87 -5.84 -1.52 -12.22
C GLY A 87 -4.63 -1.27 -11.32
N VAL A 88 -4.43 -2.14 -10.36
CA VAL A 88 -3.31 -2.07 -9.39
C VAL A 88 -2.45 -3.33 -9.39
N PHE A 89 -2.64 -4.21 -10.37
CA PHE A 89 -1.94 -5.50 -10.43
C PHE A 89 -0.43 -5.35 -10.64
N SER A 90 0.01 -4.31 -11.38
CA SER A 90 1.43 -4.01 -11.59
C SER A 90 2.06 -3.15 -10.49
N THR A 91 1.33 -2.84 -9.42
CA THR A 91 1.87 -2.13 -8.27
C THR A 91 2.60 -3.10 -7.31
N ARG A 92 3.25 -2.55 -6.30
CA ARG A 92 4.01 -3.33 -5.31
C ARG A 92 3.53 -3.03 -3.90
N ILE A 93 3.74 -3.99 -3.01
CA ILE A 93 3.55 -3.83 -1.58
C ILE A 93 4.89 -4.02 -0.86
N ALA A 94 5.07 -3.31 0.25
CA ALA A 94 6.15 -3.55 1.19
C ALA A 94 5.55 -4.13 2.48
N TYR A 95 6.26 -5.02 3.15
CA TYR A 95 5.88 -5.55 4.45
C TYR A 95 7.09 -6.08 5.20
N VAL A 96 6.93 -6.34 6.48
CA VAL A 96 8.01 -6.85 7.34
C VAL A 96 7.63 -8.24 7.83
N THR A 97 8.62 -9.15 7.86
CA THR A 97 8.48 -10.44 8.53
C THR A 97 9.48 -10.58 9.67
N ARG A 98 9.09 -11.36 10.68
CA ARG A 98 9.98 -11.89 11.71
C ARG A 98 9.98 -13.40 11.65
N ALA A 99 11.13 -13.97 11.38
CA ALA A 99 11.33 -15.43 11.31
C ALA A 99 12.75 -15.80 11.74
N GLY A 100 12.93 -16.83 12.56
CA GLY A 100 14.23 -17.32 12.96
C GLY A 100 15.13 -16.27 13.63
N GLY A 101 14.54 -15.31 14.38
CA GLY A 101 15.29 -14.22 15.03
C GLY A 101 15.76 -13.11 14.07
N ARG A 102 15.30 -13.12 12.82
CA ARG A 102 15.60 -12.07 11.83
C ARG A 102 14.33 -11.31 11.44
N HIS A 103 14.51 -10.03 11.23
CA HIS A 103 13.51 -9.14 10.64
C HIS A 103 13.89 -8.85 9.19
N THR A 104 12.95 -8.96 8.28
CA THR A 104 13.19 -8.71 6.85
C THR A 104 12.14 -7.79 6.30
N LEU A 105 12.60 -6.72 5.63
CA LEU A 105 11.76 -5.84 4.82
C LEU A 105 11.66 -6.42 3.41
N TRP A 106 10.45 -6.74 2.99
CA TRP A 106 10.14 -7.31 1.68
C TRP A 106 9.47 -6.29 0.77
N VAL A 107 9.75 -6.42 -0.51
CA VAL A 107 9.00 -5.79 -1.59
C VAL A 107 8.45 -6.91 -2.48
N ALA A 108 7.15 -6.92 -2.67
CA ALA A 108 6.45 -7.95 -3.43
C ALA A 108 5.51 -7.33 -4.48
N ASP A 109 5.06 -8.14 -5.42
CA ASP A 109 3.94 -7.76 -6.30
C ASP A 109 2.66 -7.56 -5.47
N ALA A 110 1.65 -6.89 -6.03
CA ALA A 110 0.41 -6.57 -5.31
C ALA A 110 -0.38 -7.80 -4.82
N ASP A 111 -0.14 -8.98 -5.38
CA ASP A 111 -0.71 -10.25 -4.94
C ASP A 111 0.14 -10.95 -3.85
N GLY A 112 1.25 -10.34 -3.45
CA GLY A 112 2.18 -10.87 -2.45
C GLY A 112 3.24 -11.83 -2.97
N GLU A 113 3.15 -12.22 -4.24
CA GLU A 113 4.14 -13.07 -4.90
C GLU A 113 5.42 -12.31 -5.29
N ASN A 114 6.43 -13.02 -5.77
CA ASN A 114 7.69 -12.45 -6.23
C ASN A 114 8.40 -11.56 -5.19
N ALA A 115 8.26 -11.88 -3.91
CA ALA A 115 8.82 -11.08 -2.83
C ALA A 115 10.35 -11.11 -2.83
N GLN A 116 10.94 -9.92 -2.88
CA GLN A 116 12.39 -9.68 -2.83
C GLN A 116 12.75 -9.03 -1.49
N SER A 117 13.82 -9.50 -0.87
CA SER A 117 14.35 -8.90 0.37
C SER A 117 15.03 -7.57 0.05
N ALA A 118 14.50 -6.47 0.57
CA ALA A 118 15.16 -5.17 0.50
C ALA A 118 16.21 -5.01 1.61
N LEU A 119 15.92 -5.52 2.80
CA LEU A 119 16.82 -5.47 3.96
C LEU A 119 16.52 -6.61 4.90
N ALA A 120 17.55 -7.21 5.49
CA ALA A 120 17.44 -8.18 6.57
C ALA A 120 18.33 -7.78 7.75
N SER A 121 17.81 -7.86 8.97
CA SER A 121 18.47 -7.43 10.20
C SER A 121 18.16 -8.39 11.35
N PRO A 122 19.09 -8.61 12.30
CA PRO A 122 18.78 -9.27 13.57
C PRO A 122 17.89 -8.39 14.46
N GLU A 123 17.94 -7.07 14.26
CA GLU A 123 17.17 -6.10 15.02
C GLU A 123 15.86 -5.74 14.30
N PRO A 124 14.83 -5.28 15.03
CA PRO A 124 13.54 -4.93 14.43
C PRO A 124 13.63 -3.90 13.30
N ILE A 125 12.79 -4.10 12.30
CA ILE A 125 12.46 -3.16 11.24
C ILE A 125 10.95 -2.95 11.31
N ILE A 126 10.49 -1.70 11.37
CA ILE A 126 9.07 -1.36 11.47
C ILE A 126 8.69 -0.17 10.59
N SER A 127 7.41 0.03 10.40
CA SER A 127 6.80 1.21 9.75
C SER A 127 7.35 1.53 8.36
N PRO A 128 7.41 0.56 7.42
CA PRO A 128 7.79 0.88 6.05
C PRO A 128 6.77 1.81 5.40
N ALA A 129 7.24 2.78 4.63
CA ALA A 129 6.42 3.74 3.92
C ALA A 129 6.99 4.03 2.53
N TRP A 130 6.21 3.79 1.48
CA TRP A 130 6.59 4.07 0.10
C TRP A 130 6.66 5.57 -0.18
N SER A 131 7.70 5.98 -0.87
CA SER A 131 7.72 7.31 -1.48
C SER A 131 6.67 7.41 -2.60
N PRO A 132 6.14 8.61 -2.90
CA PRO A 132 5.17 8.81 -3.98
C PRO A 132 5.68 8.38 -5.36
N SER A 133 7.01 8.36 -5.56
CA SER A 133 7.64 7.87 -6.80
C SER A 133 7.71 6.35 -6.90
N GLY A 134 7.53 5.63 -5.79
CA GLY A 134 7.70 4.18 -5.73
C GLY A 134 9.15 3.68 -5.81
N ASN A 135 10.14 4.58 -5.73
CA ASN A 135 11.55 4.23 -5.83
C ASN A 135 12.25 4.08 -4.47
N GLN A 136 11.63 4.60 -3.42
CA GLN A 136 12.21 4.62 -2.08
C GLN A 136 11.23 4.13 -1.03
N LEU A 137 11.78 3.56 0.04
CA LEU A 137 11.07 3.20 1.27
C LEU A 137 11.70 3.95 2.44
N ALA A 138 10.88 4.64 3.22
CA ALA A 138 11.28 5.06 4.56
C ALA A 138 10.90 3.95 5.54
N TYR A 139 11.69 3.73 6.58
CA TYR A 139 11.37 2.77 7.63
C TYR A 139 12.14 3.10 8.90
N VAL A 140 11.75 2.46 10.01
CA VAL A 140 12.42 2.52 11.29
C VAL A 140 13.31 1.29 11.45
N SER A 141 14.57 1.50 11.82
CA SER A 141 15.53 0.43 12.14
C SER A 141 16.00 0.55 13.59
N PHE A 142 16.15 -0.58 14.25
CA PHE A 142 16.72 -0.69 15.59
C PHE A 142 18.19 -1.18 15.59
N GLU A 143 18.86 -1.22 14.46
CA GLU A 143 20.28 -1.64 14.32
C GLU A 143 21.21 -0.88 15.26
N SER A 144 20.93 0.39 15.54
CA SER A 144 21.71 1.23 16.48
C SER A 144 21.26 1.10 17.95
N ARG A 145 20.49 0.07 18.29
CA ARG A 145 19.88 -0.19 19.61
C ARG A 145 18.87 0.88 20.08
N LYS A 146 18.48 1.75 19.18
CA LYS A 146 17.37 2.68 19.35
C LYS A 146 16.66 2.86 18.00
N PRO A 147 15.38 3.25 17.97
CA PRO A 147 14.69 3.49 16.71
C PRO A 147 15.26 4.73 16.01
N VAL A 148 15.63 4.56 14.74
CA VAL A 148 16.11 5.59 13.83
C VAL A 148 15.43 5.44 12.46
N VAL A 149 15.31 6.53 11.70
CA VAL A 149 14.63 6.51 10.40
C VAL A 149 15.63 6.55 9.27
N TYR A 150 15.50 5.59 8.36
CA TYR A 150 16.22 5.51 7.09
C TYR A 150 15.31 5.79 5.91
N VAL A 151 15.88 6.32 4.84
CA VAL A 151 15.34 6.27 3.49
C VAL A 151 16.21 5.36 2.63
N HIS A 152 15.59 4.38 2.00
CA HIS A 152 16.23 3.29 1.27
C HIS A 152 15.80 3.34 -0.19
N ASP A 153 16.75 3.40 -1.12
CA ASP A 153 16.52 3.26 -2.55
C ASP A 153 16.35 1.78 -2.89
N VAL A 154 15.18 1.42 -3.39
CA VAL A 154 14.79 0.01 -3.60
C VAL A 154 15.63 -0.65 -4.70
N SER A 155 16.04 0.11 -5.71
CA SER A 155 16.78 -0.43 -6.86
C SER A 155 18.26 -0.66 -6.55
N SER A 156 18.89 0.29 -5.87
CA SER A 156 20.33 0.25 -5.58
C SER A 156 20.67 -0.33 -4.21
N GLY A 157 19.69 -0.45 -3.32
CA GLY A 157 19.90 -0.86 -1.93
C GLY A 157 20.60 0.19 -1.06
N ARG A 158 20.87 1.39 -1.59
CA ARG A 158 21.51 2.47 -0.82
C ARG A 158 20.56 3.06 0.21
N ARG A 159 21.08 3.27 1.41
CA ARG A 159 20.31 3.82 2.55
C ARG A 159 20.89 5.16 2.99
N ARG A 160 20.02 6.07 3.40
CA ARG A 160 20.37 7.31 4.09
C ARG A 160 19.71 7.33 5.46
N LEU A 161 20.49 7.61 6.49
CA LEU A 161 20.00 7.87 7.83
C LEU A 161 19.48 9.30 7.87
N ILE A 162 18.17 9.51 8.04
CA ILE A 162 17.57 10.82 7.99
C ILE A 162 17.16 11.37 9.37
N ALA A 163 16.86 10.49 10.32
CA ALA A 163 16.51 10.90 11.68
C ALA A 163 17.18 9.98 12.70
N ASN A 164 18.13 10.54 13.45
CA ASN A 164 18.86 9.90 14.53
C ASN A 164 19.05 10.89 15.70
N PHE A 165 17.97 11.55 16.08
CA PHE A 165 17.99 12.50 17.15
C PHE A 165 17.92 11.81 18.51
N ARG A 166 18.18 12.53 19.59
CA ARG A 166 18.04 12.03 20.97
C ARG A 166 16.65 11.42 21.14
N GLY A 167 16.58 10.27 21.83
CA GLY A 167 15.35 9.55 22.06
C GLY A 167 14.90 8.72 20.85
N SER A 168 13.60 8.54 20.73
CA SER A 168 12.97 7.73 19.68
C SER A 168 12.77 8.55 18.40
N ASN A 169 12.98 7.91 17.25
CA ASN A 169 12.75 8.44 15.90
C ASN A 169 11.93 7.41 15.16
N SER A 170 10.68 7.70 14.81
CA SER A 170 9.75 6.68 14.33
C SER A 170 8.67 7.22 13.39
N ALA A 171 7.81 6.31 12.93
CA ALA A 171 6.60 6.58 12.17
C ALA A 171 6.78 7.53 10.98
N PRO A 172 7.70 7.25 10.04
CA PRO A 172 7.88 8.09 8.87
C PRO A 172 6.66 8.04 7.95
N ALA A 173 6.25 9.18 7.43
CA ALA A 173 5.21 9.29 6.42
C ALA A 173 5.61 10.31 5.34
N TRP A 174 5.51 9.93 4.08
CA TRP A 174 5.87 10.80 2.97
C TRP A 174 4.79 11.84 2.68
N ALA A 175 5.23 13.07 2.47
CA ALA A 175 4.40 14.06 1.82
C ALA A 175 4.22 13.73 0.32
N PRO A 176 3.09 14.14 -0.30
CA PRO A 176 2.87 13.93 -1.73
C PRO A 176 3.93 14.57 -2.64
N ASP A 177 4.68 15.55 -2.15
CA ASP A 177 5.77 16.19 -2.88
C ASP A 177 7.01 15.28 -3.07
N GLY A 178 7.09 14.17 -2.32
CA GLY A 178 8.22 13.24 -2.36
C GLY A 178 9.53 13.80 -1.79
N ARG A 179 9.50 14.98 -1.15
CA ARG A 179 10.68 15.68 -0.60
C ARG A 179 10.65 15.81 0.91
N THR A 180 9.45 15.77 1.49
CA THR A 180 9.23 15.97 2.92
C THR A 180 8.71 14.70 3.54
N LEU A 181 9.17 14.39 4.75
CA LEU A 181 8.62 13.36 5.63
C LEU A 181 8.06 13.99 6.90
N ALA A 182 6.94 13.48 7.38
CA ALA A 182 6.55 13.62 8.76
C ALA A 182 7.14 12.46 9.56
N VAL A 183 7.64 12.76 10.75
CA VAL A 183 8.23 11.78 11.67
C VAL A 183 7.77 12.05 13.09
N THR A 184 7.80 11.02 13.93
CA THR A 184 7.57 11.14 15.37
C THR A 184 8.92 11.11 16.06
N LEU A 185 9.24 12.19 16.82
CA LEU A 185 10.48 12.31 17.59
C LEU A 185 10.16 12.55 19.06
N SER A 186 10.96 11.97 19.95
CA SER A 186 10.89 12.25 21.40
C SER A 186 12.06 13.08 21.92
N ARG A 187 12.76 13.80 21.04
CA ARG A 187 13.99 14.56 21.36
C ARG A 187 13.78 15.65 22.41
N ASP A 188 12.60 16.23 22.45
CA ASP A 188 12.25 17.37 23.32
C ASP A 188 11.32 16.97 24.49
N GLY A 189 11.30 15.68 24.86
CA GLY A 189 10.47 15.11 25.91
C GLY A 189 9.58 13.98 25.43
N GLY A 190 8.26 14.17 25.39
CA GLY A 190 7.31 13.17 24.84
C GLY A 190 7.35 13.10 23.32
N SER A 191 6.69 12.08 22.78
CA SER A 191 6.57 11.88 21.32
C SER A 191 5.77 13.01 20.67
N GLN A 192 6.36 13.67 19.69
CA GLN A 192 5.80 14.82 18.96
C GLN A 192 6.02 14.66 17.46
N LEU A 193 5.22 15.38 16.67
CA LEU A 193 5.34 15.39 15.22
C LEU A 193 6.32 16.46 14.74
N TYR A 194 7.17 16.05 13.81
CA TYR A 194 8.11 16.91 13.10
C TYR A 194 8.00 16.68 11.60
N THR A 195 8.36 17.67 10.82
CA THR A 195 8.65 17.50 9.39
C THR A 195 10.15 17.60 9.16
N ILE A 196 10.66 16.82 8.23
CA ILE A 196 12.08 16.76 7.87
C ILE A 196 12.23 16.56 6.37
N ASP A 197 13.30 17.08 5.77
CA ASP A 197 13.62 16.79 4.37
C ASP A 197 13.99 15.30 4.19
N ALA A 198 13.61 14.73 3.06
CA ALA A 198 13.90 13.33 2.74
C ALA A 198 15.41 13.01 2.63
N ASN A 199 16.25 14.03 2.53
CA ASN A 199 17.70 13.89 2.57
C ASN A 199 18.29 14.10 3.98
N GLY A 200 17.45 14.36 4.98
CA GLY A 200 17.85 14.66 6.35
C GLY A 200 18.01 16.15 6.60
N GLY A 201 18.57 16.51 7.72
CA GLY A 201 18.76 17.88 8.15
C GLY A 201 18.04 18.17 9.46
N GLU A 202 17.80 19.44 9.77
CA GLU A 202 17.14 19.86 11.01
C GLU A 202 15.62 19.69 10.90
N PRO A 203 14.98 18.92 11.80
CA PRO A 203 13.53 18.74 11.78
C PRO A 203 12.82 19.98 12.33
N ARG A 204 11.66 20.28 11.77
CA ARG A 204 10.78 21.33 12.23
C ARG A 204 9.62 20.75 13.04
N ARG A 205 9.49 21.14 14.30
CA ARG A 205 8.37 20.75 15.15
C ARG A 205 7.06 21.31 14.57
N LEU A 206 6.03 20.48 14.49
CA LEU A 206 4.76 20.84 13.85
C LEU A 206 3.83 21.61 14.81
N MET A 207 3.77 21.20 16.07
CA MET A 207 2.89 21.78 17.10
C MET A 207 3.61 21.91 18.43
N GLN A 208 3.10 22.82 19.28
CA GLN A 208 3.48 22.91 20.68
C GLN A 208 2.50 22.10 21.54
N GLY A 209 2.95 21.63 22.70
CA GLY A 209 2.11 20.88 23.64
C GLY A 209 2.84 19.72 24.29
N GLY A 210 2.16 19.06 25.24
CA GLY A 210 2.67 17.92 26.02
C GLY A 210 1.99 16.58 25.71
N SER A 211 1.05 16.54 24.76
CA SER A 211 0.39 15.30 24.33
C SER A 211 1.35 14.36 23.63
N ILE A 212 1.06 13.08 23.64
CA ILE A 212 1.72 12.10 22.79
C ILE A 212 1.07 12.18 21.40
N ASP A 213 1.84 12.62 20.40
CA ASP A 213 1.42 12.72 19.02
C ASP A 213 2.29 11.81 18.16
N THR A 214 1.66 10.89 17.41
CA THR A 214 2.35 9.84 16.63
C THR A 214 1.56 9.42 15.39
N GLU A 215 2.12 8.51 14.62
CA GLU A 215 1.51 7.91 13.42
C GLU A 215 0.98 8.95 12.42
N PRO A 216 1.82 9.86 11.92
CA PRO A 216 1.39 10.85 10.94
C PRO A 216 1.05 10.23 9.59
N ALA A 217 0.08 10.82 8.90
CA ALA A 217 -0.27 10.51 7.51
C ALA A 217 -0.68 11.80 6.79
N PHE A 218 -0.07 12.10 5.64
CA PHE A 218 -0.40 13.30 4.87
C PHE A 218 -1.74 13.15 4.14
N SER A 219 -2.50 14.23 4.06
CA SER A 219 -3.60 14.35 3.13
C SER A 219 -3.09 14.34 1.69
N ARG A 220 -3.96 13.92 0.75
CA ARG A 220 -3.61 13.83 -0.68
C ARG A 220 -3.11 15.13 -1.28
N ASP A 221 -3.68 16.26 -0.85
CA ASP A 221 -3.27 17.60 -1.29
C ASP A 221 -2.02 18.15 -0.60
N GLY A 222 -1.46 17.41 0.36
CA GLY A 222 -0.27 17.81 1.11
C GLY A 222 -0.48 18.95 2.11
N LYS A 223 -1.72 19.40 2.34
CA LYS A 223 -2.01 20.56 3.17
C LYS A 223 -2.24 20.24 4.63
N SER A 224 -2.55 18.98 4.94
CA SER A 224 -2.84 18.53 6.30
C SER A 224 -2.11 17.25 6.63
N ILE A 225 -1.89 17.02 7.93
CA ILE A 225 -1.37 15.78 8.51
C ILE A 225 -2.42 15.24 9.47
N TYR A 226 -2.83 14.00 9.27
CA TYR A 226 -3.65 13.22 10.19
C TYR A 226 -2.71 12.45 11.11
N PHE A 227 -3.05 12.32 12.38
CA PHE A 227 -2.17 11.70 13.37
C PHE A 227 -2.96 11.20 14.57
N VAL A 228 -2.32 10.36 15.36
CA VAL A 228 -2.87 9.85 16.63
C VAL A 228 -2.39 10.74 17.77
N SER A 229 -3.31 11.13 18.65
CA SER A 229 -3.02 11.92 19.83
C SER A 229 -3.85 11.51 21.03
N ASP A 230 -3.26 11.58 22.22
CA ASP A 230 -3.90 11.37 23.52
C ASP A 230 -4.41 12.67 24.18
N ARG A 231 -4.38 13.79 23.48
CA ARG A 231 -4.74 15.12 24.02
C ARG A 231 -6.17 15.22 24.58
N GLY A 232 -7.06 14.35 24.13
CA GLY A 232 -8.43 14.20 24.63
C GLY A 232 -8.59 13.13 25.69
N GLY A 233 -7.51 12.56 26.21
CA GLY A 233 -7.48 11.52 27.24
C GLY A 233 -7.19 10.10 26.71
N ALA A 234 -7.71 9.72 25.55
CA ALA A 234 -7.46 8.44 24.92
C ALA A 234 -7.00 8.64 23.48
N PRO A 235 -6.29 7.66 22.88
CA PRO A 235 -5.83 7.78 21.50
C PRO A 235 -6.97 7.97 20.51
N GLN A 236 -6.93 9.07 19.77
CA GLN A 236 -7.88 9.43 18.72
C GLN A 236 -7.12 10.02 17.54
N ILE A 237 -7.76 10.02 16.38
CA ILE A 237 -7.19 10.64 15.18
C ILE A 237 -7.58 12.10 15.15
N TYR A 238 -6.56 12.95 14.94
CA TYR A 238 -6.64 14.41 14.79
C TYR A 238 -6.07 14.82 13.45
N ARG A 239 -6.36 16.03 13.04
CA ARG A 239 -5.83 16.66 11.84
C ARG A 239 -5.22 18.03 12.21
N VAL A 240 -4.10 18.36 11.58
CA VAL A 240 -3.46 19.68 11.70
C VAL A 240 -2.95 20.11 10.32
N GLY A 241 -2.89 21.42 10.08
CA GLY A 241 -2.26 21.97 8.88
C GLY A 241 -0.77 21.62 8.81
N VAL A 242 -0.22 21.42 7.63
CA VAL A 242 1.21 21.13 7.42
C VAL A 242 2.13 22.27 7.91
N SER A 243 1.61 23.48 8.02
CA SER A 243 2.31 24.63 8.61
C SER A 243 2.24 24.69 10.14
N GLY A 244 1.52 23.76 10.78
CA GLY A 244 1.20 23.77 12.20
C GLY A 244 -0.15 24.43 12.49
N GLY A 245 -0.36 24.82 13.74
CA GLY A 245 -1.61 25.42 14.19
C GLY A 245 -2.37 24.53 15.18
N SER A 246 -3.68 24.72 15.29
CA SER A 246 -4.55 23.96 16.18
C SER A 246 -4.94 22.63 15.55
N ALA A 247 -4.87 21.57 16.33
CA ALA A 247 -5.33 20.25 15.91
C ALA A 247 -6.84 20.13 16.09
N GLU A 248 -7.50 19.53 15.10
CA GLU A 248 -8.93 19.22 15.10
C GLU A 248 -9.12 17.72 15.24
N ARG A 249 -10.01 17.30 16.13
CA ARG A 249 -10.37 15.88 16.29
C ARG A 249 -11.18 15.40 15.10
N VAL A 250 -10.83 14.20 14.59
CA VAL A 250 -11.47 13.58 13.41
C VAL A 250 -12.33 12.38 13.82
N THR A 251 -11.88 11.57 14.78
CA THR A 251 -12.62 10.37 15.22
C THR A 251 -13.33 10.60 16.54
N PHE A 252 -14.59 10.18 16.61
CA PHE A 252 -15.47 10.37 17.78
C PHE A 252 -16.08 9.07 18.28
N ASN A 253 -16.15 8.03 17.46
CA ASN A 253 -16.72 6.74 17.81
C ASN A 253 -15.68 5.88 18.54
N GLY A 254 -16.05 5.36 19.71
CA GLY A 254 -15.16 4.54 20.52
C GLY A 254 -14.09 5.34 21.27
N SER A 255 -13.30 4.66 22.09
CA SER A 255 -12.31 5.26 22.98
C SER A 255 -10.86 5.06 22.53
N TYR A 256 -10.63 4.38 21.41
CA TYR A 256 -9.29 4.06 20.94
C TYR A 256 -9.27 3.88 19.44
N ASN A 257 -8.73 4.88 18.71
CA ASN A 257 -8.64 4.91 17.26
C ASN A 257 -7.22 5.31 16.85
N ILE A 258 -6.57 4.47 16.06
CA ILE A 258 -5.14 4.56 15.70
C ILE A 258 -4.91 4.21 14.22
N SER A 259 -3.66 4.33 13.77
CA SER A 259 -3.17 3.91 12.45
C SER A 259 -3.95 4.52 11.28
N PRO A 260 -3.99 5.86 11.17
CA PRO A 260 -4.69 6.50 10.07
C PRO A 260 -4.00 6.24 8.72
N ALA A 261 -4.80 5.95 7.70
CA ALA A 261 -4.38 5.85 6.31
C ALA A 261 -5.37 6.58 5.41
N LEU A 262 -4.88 7.37 4.47
CA LEU A 262 -5.71 8.18 3.58
C LEU A 262 -5.70 7.64 2.16
N SER A 263 -6.86 7.65 1.51
CA SER A 263 -6.98 7.25 0.12
C SER A 263 -6.38 8.28 -0.83
N ALA A 264 -5.89 7.82 -1.98
CA ALA A 264 -5.28 8.66 -2.99
C ALA A 264 -6.26 9.66 -3.62
N ASP A 265 -7.56 9.36 -3.62
CA ASP A 265 -8.61 10.28 -4.10
C ASP A 265 -9.02 11.34 -3.06
N GLY A 266 -8.48 11.26 -1.83
CA GLY A 266 -8.76 12.20 -0.75
C GLY A 266 -10.14 12.04 -0.09
N ARG A 267 -10.89 10.96 -0.40
CA ARG A 267 -12.26 10.77 0.10
C ARG A 267 -12.34 9.98 1.40
N TRP A 268 -11.37 9.10 1.65
CA TRP A 268 -11.49 8.07 2.67
C TRP A 268 -10.35 8.12 3.67
N LEU A 269 -10.69 7.87 4.94
CA LEU A 269 -9.78 7.58 6.03
C LEU A 269 -10.04 6.16 6.52
N ALA A 270 -9.05 5.28 6.39
CA ALA A 270 -9.04 3.98 7.06
C ALA A 270 -8.26 4.10 8.37
N TYR A 271 -8.71 3.39 9.40
CA TYR A 271 -8.04 3.37 10.70
C TYR A 271 -8.42 2.12 11.48
N VAL A 272 -7.71 1.87 12.57
CA VAL A 272 -7.95 0.74 13.46
C VAL A 272 -8.62 1.24 14.72
N SER A 273 -9.74 0.62 15.08
CA SER A 273 -10.50 0.89 16.30
C SER A 273 -10.49 -0.30 17.24
N ARG A 274 -10.34 -0.07 18.54
CA ARG A 274 -10.52 -1.10 19.55
C ARG A 274 -11.99 -1.19 19.94
N VAL A 275 -12.60 -2.34 19.62
CA VAL A 275 -14.01 -2.64 19.88
C VAL A 275 -14.09 -3.91 20.71
N GLY A 276 -14.57 -3.82 21.97
CA GLY A 276 -14.70 -4.99 22.86
C GLY A 276 -13.39 -5.76 23.09
N GLY A 277 -12.24 -5.08 23.08
CA GLY A 277 -10.92 -5.70 23.20
C GLY A 277 -10.29 -6.20 21.89
N ALA A 278 -11.04 -6.23 20.79
CA ALA A 278 -10.57 -6.58 19.45
C ALA A 278 -10.16 -5.33 18.67
N PHE A 279 -9.17 -5.46 17.79
CA PHE A 279 -8.77 -4.42 16.86
C PHE A 279 -9.41 -4.66 15.49
N LYS A 280 -10.17 -3.70 15.00
CA LYS A 280 -10.96 -3.80 13.77
C LYS A 280 -10.70 -2.63 12.84
N LEU A 281 -10.68 -2.93 11.56
CA LEU A 281 -10.52 -1.94 10.50
C LEU A 281 -11.84 -1.17 10.29
N GLN A 282 -11.74 0.16 10.35
CA GLN A 282 -12.83 1.10 10.11
C GLN A 282 -12.54 1.94 8.86
N LEU A 283 -13.59 2.38 8.19
CA LEU A 283 -13.54 3.29 7.06
C LEU A 283 -14.44 4.48 7.31
N MET A 284 -13.89 5.69 7.23
CA MET A 284 -14.64 6.95 7.32
C MET A 284 -14.67 7.65 5.96
N GLU A 285 -15.84 8.04 5.52
CA GLU A 285 -15.97 9.02 4.44
C GLU A 285 -15.70 10.42 5.01
N LEU A 286 -14.64 11.08 4.55
CA LEU A 286 -14.19 12.36 5.14
C LEU A 286 -15.21 13.49 4.96
N ALA A 287 -15.96 13.50 3.85
CA ALA A 287 -16.93 14.53 3.57
C ALA A 287 -18.14 14.50 4.51
N THR A 288 -18.55 13.32 4.97
CA THR A 288 -19.76 13.10 5.77
C THR A 288 -19.49 12.71 7.21
N GLY A 289 -18.28 12.19 7.50
CA GLY A 289 -17.93 11.59 8.79
C GLY A 289 -18.59 10.22 9.02
N THR A 290 -19.24 9.65 8.00
CA THR A 290 -19.86 8.32 8.10
C THR A 290 -18.81 7.24 8.23
N VAL A 291 -18.97 6.36 9.23
CA VAL A 291 -18.02 5.29 9.53
C VAL A 291 -18.66 3.92 9.27
N THR A 292 -17.93 3.07 8.57
CA THR A 292 -18.30 1.67 8.28
C THR A 292 -17.22 0.73 8.81
N SER A 293 -17.60 -0.34 9.51
CA SER A 293 -16.68 -1.39 9.91
C SER A 293 -16.44 -2.32 8.73
N LEU A 294 -15.17 -2.55 8.38
CA LEU A 294 -14.79 -3.34 7.19
C LEU A 294 -14.50 -4.80 7.50
N THR A 295 -14.15 -5.13 8.74
CA THR A 295 -13.62 -6.45 9.08
C THR A 295 -14.35 -7.07 10.26
N ASP A 296 -14.35 -8.39 10.28
CA ASP A 296 -14.84 -9.27 11.34
C ASP A 296 -13.69 -9.98 12.09
N THR A 297 -12.46 -9.82 11.64
CA THR A 297 -11.23 -10.25 12.35
C THR A 297 -10.95 -9.38 13.57
N ASN A 298 -10.07 -9.84 14.47
CA ASN A 298 -9.94 -9.26 15.82
C ASN A 298 -8.56 -8.68 16.13
N ALA A 299 -7.62 -8.77 15.20
CA ALA A 299 -6.25 -8.30 15.37
C ALA A 299 -5.76 -7.56 14.12
N ASP A 300 -6.62 -6.69 13.61
CA ASP A 300 -6.32 -5.91 12.41
C ASP A 300 -5.34 -4.78 12.71
N GLU A 301 -4.38 -4.57 11.83
CA GLU A 301 -3.38 -3.52 11.96
C GLU A 301 -2.90 -2.99 10.59
N SER A 302 -2.31 -1.81 10.61
CA SER A 302 -1.57 -1.21 9.50
C SER A 302 -2.33 -1.18 8.17
N PRO A 303 -3.53 -0.58 8.11
CA PRO A 303 -4.22 -0.41 6.84
C PRO A 303 -3.44 0.50 5.88
N SER A 304 -3.42 0.15 4.59
CA SER A 304 -2.84 0.98 3.54
C SER A 304 -3.68 0.87 2.27
N PHE A 305 -4.00 2.00 1.66
CA PHE A 305 -4.81 2.03 0.44
C PHE A 305 -4.00 1.67 -0.79
N ALA A 306 -4.63 0.93 -1.70
CA ALA A 306 -4.18 0.83 -3.08
C ALA A 306 -4.24 2.21 -3.76
N PRO A 307 -3.35 2.50 -4.73
CA PRO A 307 -3.28 3.83 -5.35
C PRO A 307 -4.51 4.20 -6.18
N ASN A 308 -5.38 3.25 -6.53
CA ASN A 308 -6.67 3.52 -7.16
C ASN A 308 -7.80 3.83 -6.14
N SER A 309 -7.50 3.82 -4.85
CA SER A 309 -8.47 4.07 -3.76
C SER A 309 -9.66 3.09 -3.72
N ARG A 310 -9.49 1.86 -4.22
CA ARG A 310 -10.56 0.85 -4.28
C ARG A 310 -10.33 -0.35 -3.38
N LEU A 311 -9.11 -0.54 -2.91
CA LEU A 311 -8.71 -1.65 -2.06
C LEU A 311 -7.89 -1.13 -0.88
N ILE A 312 -7.91 -1.89 0.21
CA ILE A 312 -7.06 -1.68 1.38
C ILE A 312 -6.33 -3.00 1.66
N VAL A 313 -5.00 -2.93 1.83
CA VAL A 313 -4.22 -4.02 2.41
C VAL A 313 -4.08 -3.78 3.91
N TYR A 314 -4.14 -4.84 4.70
CA TYR A 314 -3.94 -4.80 6.15
C TYR A 314 -3.33 -6.11 6.64
N ALA A 315 -2.74 -6.08 7.82
CA ALA A 315 -2.29 -7.28 8.50
C ALA A 315 -3.34 -7.70 9.54
N THR A 316 -3.48 -9.01 9.75
CA THR A 316 -4.39 -9.57 10.74
C THR A 316 -3.95 -10.96 11.16
N GLN A 317 -4.69 -11.58 12.07
CA GLN A 317 -4.52 -12.99 12.44
C GLN A 317 -5.68 -13.83 11.92
N LEU A 318 -5.34 -14.88 11.18
CA LEU A 318 -6.27 -15.91 10.74
C LEU A 318 -5.91 -17.24 11.41
N GLN A 319 -6.81 -17.76 12.23
CA GLN A 319 -6.57 -19.02 12.97
C GLN A 319 -5.27 -19.01 13.78
N GLY A 320 -4.96 -17.89 14.42
CA GLY A 320 -3.76 -17.69 15.24
C GLY A 320 -2.46 -17.50 14.44
N ARG A 321 -2.53 -17.30 13.12
CA ARG A 321 -1.38 -17.02 12.26
C ARG A 321 -1.52 -15.65 11.63
N GLU A 322 -0.41 -14.92 11.60
CA GLU A 322 -0.32 -13.63 10.91
C GLU A 322 -0.57 -13.80 9.41
N ALA A 323 -1.30 -12.87 8.83
CA ALA A 323 -1.62 -12.85 7.39
C ALA A 323 -1.77 -11.44 6.86
N LEU A 324 -1.45 -11.25 5.59
CA LEU A 324 -1.82 -10.07 4.83
C LEU A 324 -3.14 -10.34 4.11
N MET A 325 -4.06 -9.39 4.23
CA MET A 325 -5.37 -9.42 3.61
C MET A 325 -5.60 -8.16 2.80
N THR A 326 -6.40 -8.27 1.76
CA THR A 326 -7.01 -7.10 1.10
C THR A 326 -8.52 -7.12 1.31
N THR A 327 -9.11 -5.94 1.30
CA THR A 327 -10.58 -5.77 1.33
C THR A 327 -11.00 -4.68 0.37
N THR A 328 -12.19 -4.85 -0.23
CA THR A 328 -12.90 -3.74 -0.89
C THR A 328 -13.42 -2.75 0.15
N LEU A 329 -13.76 -1.52 -0.29
CA LEU A 329 -14.22 -0.46 0.62
C LEU A 329 -15.60 -0.74 1.24
N ASP A 330 -16.38 -1.63 0.67
CA ASP A 330 -17.64 -2.12 1.24
C ASP A 330 -17.47 -3.33 2.17
N GLY A 331 -16.23 -3.83 2.32
CA GLY A 331 -15.89 -4.96 3.17
C GLY A 331 -16.39 -6.33 2.69
N LYS A 332 -17.00 -6.41 1.50
CA LYS A 332 -17.66 -7.64 1.01
C LYS A 332 -16.68 -8.64 0.38
N ILE A 333 -15.64 -8.16 -0.28
CA ILE A 333 -14.65 -9.01 -0.95
C ILE A 333 -13.34 -8.90 -0.20
N LYS A 334 -12.87 -10.01 0.32
CA LYS A 334 -11.59 -10.12 1.02
C LYS A 334 -10.74 -11.21 0.36
N ALA A 335 -9.46 -10.96 0.25
CA ALA A 335 -8.50 -11.92 -0.27
C ALA A 335 -7.27 -11.99 0.61
N ARG A 336 -6.75 -13.20 0.82
CA ARG A 336 -5.45 -13.40 1.45
C ARG A 336 -4.36 -13.25 0.39
N LEU A 337 -3.35 -12.45 0.70
CA LEU A 337 -2.17 -12.33 -0.15
C LEU A 337 -1.17 -13.46 0.15
N ALA A 338 -0.41 -13.84 -0.86
CA ALA A 338 0.80 -14.62 -0.66
C ALA A 338 1.79 -13.81 0.20
N GLY A 339 2.63 -14.49 0.98
CA GLY A 339 3.63 -13.84 1.81
C GLY A 339 4.71 -14.81 2.23
N LYS A 340 5.87 -14.28 2.59
CA LYS A 340 6.94 -15.08 3.19
C LYS A 340 6.50 -15.53 4.58
N GLY A 341 6.87 -16.77 4.94
CA GLY A 341 6.51 -17.34 6.25
C GLY A 341 7.10 -16.57 7.44
N GLY A 342 6.46 -16.74 8.59
CA GLY A 342 6.80 -16.09 9.84
C GLY A 342 5.71 -15.12 10.30
N ASP A 343 6.05 -14.28 11.27
CA ASP A 343 5.23 -13.14 11.70
C ASP A 343 5.26 -12.08 10.59
N ILE A 344 4.15 -11.88 9.89
CA ILE A 344 4.04 -10.93 8.77
C ILE A 344 3.21 -9.72 9.19
N ARG A 345 3.77 -8.50 9.05
CA ARG A 345 3.19 -7.27 9.57
C ARG A 345 3.46 -6.05 8.70
N GLU A 346 2.78 -4.97 9.04
CA GLU A 346 3.00 -3.60 8.58
C GLU A 346 3.07 -3.47 7.05
N PRO A 347 2.05 -3.92 6.34
CA PRO A 347 2.00 -3.73 4.90
C PRO A 347 1.84 -2.25 4.55
N ASP A 348 2.52 -1.84 3.47
CA ASP A 348 2.28 -0.54 2.83
C ASP A 348 2.15 -0.73 1.32
N TRP A 349 1.07 -0.23 0.74
CA TRP A 349 0.81 -0.33 -0.70
C TRP A 349 1.52 0.78 -1.43
N GLY A 350 2.35 0.43 -2.41
CA GLY A 350 3.08 1.38 -3.22
C GLY A 350 2.21 2.13 -4.24
N PRO A 351 2.74 3.21 -4.81
CA PRO A 351 2.06 3.97 -5.84
C PRO A 351 2.00 3.22 -7.18
N PHE A 352 1.27 3.77 -8.15
CA PHE A 352 1.38 3.33 -9.54
C PHE A 352 2.84 3.42 -9.99
N GLN A 353 3.31 2.39 -10.68
CA GLN A 353 4.64 2.40 -11.28
C GLN A 353 4.65 3.29 -12.52
N ALA A 354 5.75 4.02 -12.74
CA ALA A 354 5.97 4.70 -14.02
C ALA A 354 5.95 3.67 -15.16
N GLN A 355 5.24 3.99 -16.23
CA GLN A 355 5.16 3.16 -17.43
C GLN A 355 6.46 3.16 -18.19
#